data_ce7d9aff37255cfa15811de528162bb7
#
_entry.id   ce7d9aff37255cfa15811de528162bb7
#
_cell.length_a   1.000
_cell.length_b   1.000
_cell.length_c   1.000
_cell.angle_alpha   90.00
_cell.angle_beta   90.00
_cell.angle_gamma   90.00
#
_symmetry.space_group_name_H-M   'P 1'
#
loop_
_entity.id
_entity.type
_entity.pdbx_description
1 polymer ?
#
loop_
_entity_poly.entity_id
_entity_poly.type
_entity_poly.pdbx_seq_one_letter_code
_entity_poly.pdbx_strand_id
1 'polypeptide(L)'
;MKKILMVLCILLLPATGQAGNNVSRTQLAALVSEYRQCEGVEMVQLGSLATSAIKTVIRIAAKDDPDARQALQVLNGIRRLTVFEYEDCSPAVKEKITRKLNRILKNSELLIETKDGTDSMRMYGVVDEKGDTVTDFVIYTPGECALICIFGKVSMDAIAKVAAGNE
;
A
#
# COMPACT_ATOMS: atom_id res chain seq x y z
N MET A 1 -7.43 -21.55 -0.74
CA MET A 1 -7.31 -20.73 0.48
C MET A 1 -6.52 -21.38 1.62
N LYS A 2 -5.63 -22.35 1.39
CA LYS A 2 -4.84 -23.01 2.45
C LYS A 2 -3.32 -22.87 2.28
N LYS A 3 -2.82 -21.99 1.38
CA LYS A 3 -1.38 -21.87 1.06
C LYS A 3 -0.71 -20.55 1.49
N ILE A 4 -1.46 -19.61 2.03
CA ILE A 4 -0.92 -18.29 2.46
C ILE A 4 -0.17 -18.39 3.80
N LEU A 5 -0.43 -19.42 4.59
CA LEU A 5 0.11 -19.57 5.94
C LEU A 5 1.59 -20.01 6.01
N MET A 6 2.22 -20.38 4.88
CA MET A 6 3.57 -20.99 4.92
C MET A 6 4.72 -20.01 4.64
N VAL A 7 4.45 -18.75 4.34
CA VAL A 7 5.49 -17.75 3.96
C VAL A 7 5.85 -16.80 5.10
N LEU A 8 5.14 -16.83 6.23
CA LEU A 8 5.34 -15.88 7.34
C LEU A 8 6.54 -16.18 8.27
N CYS A 9 7.32 -17.23 8.02
CA CYS A 9 8.36 -17.69 8.96
C CYS A 9 9.80 -17.31 8.59
N ILE A 10 10.06 -16.54 7.55
CA ILE A 10 11.44 -16.20 7.17
C ILE A 10 11.60 -14.69 7.03
N LEU A 11 11.71 -13.93 8.11
CA LEU A 11 12.34 -12.59 8.07
C LEU A 11 12.69 -12.11 9.48
N LEU A 12 13.66 -12.80 10.11
CA LEU A 12 14.50 -12.22 11.14
C LEU A 12 15.92 -12.11 10.55
N LEU A 13 16.11 -11.19 9.61
CA LEU A 13 17.44 -10.71 9.25
C LEU A 13 17.55 -9.27 9.74
N PRO A 14 18.63 -8.91 10.46
CA PRO A 14 18.87 -7.54 10.83
C PRO A 14 19.10 -6.74 9.54
N ALA A 15 18.21 -5.83 9.24
CA ALA A 15 18.39 -4.86 8.18
C ALA A 15 19.58 -3.97 8.57
N THR A 16 20.75 -4.23 7.98
CA THR A 16 21.84 -3.27 7.95
C THR A 16 21.32 -2.04 7.23
N GLY A 17 21.17 -0.94 7.97
CA GLY A 17 20.60 0.31 7.49
C GLY A 17 21.34 0.87 6.29
N GLN A 18 20.88 0.53 5.10
CA GLN A 18 21.07 1.37 3.93
C GLN A 18 19.96 2.40 3.98
N ALA A 19 20.33 3.67 3.88
CA ALA A 19 19.37 4.77 3.73
C ALA A 19 18.50 4.46 2.49
N GLY A 20 17.37 3.81 2.72
CA GLY A 20 16.45 3.39 1.69
C GLY A 20 15.92 4.65 0.99
N ASN A 21 16.00 4.69 -0.33
CA ASN A 21 15.43 5.77 -1.11
C ASN A 21 13.92 5.79 -0.86
N ASN A 22 13.42 6.92 -0.37
CA ASN A 22 12.00 7.14 -0.15
C ASN A 22 11.19 6.89 -1.43
N VAL A 23 10.05 6.25 -1.30
CA VAL A 23 9.07 6.18 -2.38
C VAL A 23 8.75 7.60 -2.85
N SER A 24 8.95 7.89 -4.14
CA SER A 24 8.74 9.23 -4.66
C SER A 24 7.26 9.57 -4.77
N ARG A 25 6.69 10.15 -3.71
CA ARG A 25 5.29 10.62 -3.66
C ARG A 25 4.94 11.52 -4.85
N THR A 26 5.85 12.42 -5.20
CA THR A 26 5.64 13.38 -6.29
C THR A 26 5.54 12.66 -7.63
N GLN A 27 6.40 11.68 -7.89
CA GLN A 27 6.37 10.93 -9.14
C GLN A 27 5.14 10.02 -9.25
N LEU A 28 4.74 9.37 -8.13
CA LEU A 28 3.49 8.59 -8.10
C LEU A 28 2.26 9.49 -8.30
N ALA A 29 2.20 10.63 -7.63
CA ALA A 29 1.10 11.58 -7.82
C ALA A 29 1.04 12.13 -9.25
N ALA A 30 2.18 12.41 -9.87
CA ALA A 30 2.26 12.84 -11.26
C ALA A 30 1.76 11.76 -12.22
N LEU A 31 2.18 10.50 -12.01
CA LEU A 31 1.71 9.37 -12.81
C LEU A 31 0.18 9.20 -12.70
N VAL A 32 -0.34 9.16 -11.47
CA VAL A 32 -1.79 9.06 -11.24
C VAL A 32 -2.55 10.21 -11.90
N SER A 33 -2.04 11.44 -11.77
CA SER A 33 -2.65 12.62 -12.41
C SER A 33 -2.63 12.55 -13.94
N GLU A 34 -1.56 12.01 -14.54
CA GLU A 34 -1.41 11.85 -15.98
C GLU A 34 -2.44 10.89 -16.56
N TYR A 35 -2.69 9.78 -15.86
CA TYR A 35 -3.56 8.71 -16.40
C TYR A 35 -4.99 8.71 -15.84
N ARG A 36 -5.33 9.55 -14.88
CA ARG A 36 -6.65 9.55 -14.21
C ARG A 36 -7.85 9.72 -15.13
N GLN A 37 -7.65 10.27 -16.32
CA GLN A 37 -8.71 10.49 -17.31
C GLN A 37 -8.64 9.49 -18.48
N CYS A 38 -7.71 8.54 -18.43
CA CYS A 38 -7.65 7.51 -19.46
C CYS A 38 -8.81 6.53 -19.30
N GLU A 39 -9.36 6.10 -20.42
CA GLU A 39 -10.39 5.06 -20.46
C GLU A 39 -9.84 3.76 -19.85
N GLY A 40 -10.64 3.12 -18.98
CA GLY A 40 -10.27 1.91 -18.26
C GLY A 40 -9.41 2.14 -17.02
N VAL A 41 -9.24 3.40 -16.57
CA VAL A 41 -8.64 3.71 -15.28
C VAL A 41 -9.73 3.93 -14.24
N GLU A 42 -9.63 3.18 -13.14
CA GLU A 42 -10.41 3.42 -11.94
C GLU A 42 -9.55 4.00 -10.85
N MET A 43 -10.08 4.99 -10.13
CA MET A 43 -9.30 5.66 -9.08
C MET A 43 -10.18 6.11 -7.91
N VAL A 44 -9.70 5.78 -6.71
CA VAL A 44 -10.22 6.34 -5.46
C VAL A 44 -9.11 7.12 -4.77
N GLN A 45 -9.38 8.38 -4.44
CA GLN A 45 -8.43 9.23 -3.73
C GLN A 45 -9.07 9.87 -2.50
N LEU A 46 -8.54 9.53 -1.33
CA LEU A 46 -8.97 10.07 -0.05
C LEU A 46 -7.88 11.01 0.49
N GLY A 47 -8.18 12.29 0.55
CA GLY A 47 -7.33 13.30 1.17
C GLY A 47 -7.50 13.35 2.69
N SER A 48 -6.76 14.23 3.37
CA SER A 48 -6.74 14.34 4.83
C SER A 48 -8.11 14.65 5.45
N LEU A 49 -8.96 15.42 4.78
CA LEU A 49 -10.32 15.72 5.26
C LEU A 49 -11.21 14.47 5.17
N ALA A 50 -11.17 13.76 4.05
CA ALA A 50 -11.97 12.54 3.87
C ALA A 50 -11.49 11.43 4.83
N THR A 51 -10.19 11.24 5.00
CA THR A 51 -9.66 10.29 5.99
C THR A 51 -10.04 10.66 7.41
N SER A 52 -10.11 11.95 7.76
CA SER A 52 -10.57 12.41 9.08
C SER A 52 -12.07 12.14 9.30
N ALA A 53 -12.89 12.33 8.28
CA ALA A 53 -14.32 12.02 8.36
C ALA A 53 -14.55 10.51 8.57
N ILE A 54 -13.87 9.67 7.79
CA ILE A 54 -13.92 8.20 7.92
C ILE A 54 -13.47 7.77 9.33
N LYS A 55 -12.36 8.31 9.85
CA LYS A 55 -11.92 8.04 11.22
C LYS A 55 -12.96 8.39 12.27
N THR A 56 -13.70 9.47 12.06
CA THR A 56 -14.78 9.87 13.00
C THR A 56 -15.91 8.86 12.98
N VAL A 57 -16.34 8.40 11.82
CA VAL A 57 -17.39 7.38 11.68
C VAL A 57 -16.94 6.06 12.34
N ILE A 58 -15.73 5.61 12.02
CA ILE A 58 -15.18 4.37 12.59
C ILE A 58 -15.01 4.51 14.11
N ARG A 59 -14.61 5.67 14.62
CA ARG A 59 -14.49 5.91 16.07
C ARG A 59 -15.82 5.76 16.80
N ILE A 60 -16.93 6.15 16.17
CA ILE A 60 -18.27 5.96 16.73
C ILE A 60 -18.60 4.46 16.75
N ALA A 61 -18.37 3.74 15.67
CA ALA A 61 -18.58 2.31 15.58
C ALA A 61 -17.67 1.50 16.53
N ALA A 62 -16.44 1.95 16.73
CA ALA A 62 -15.42 1.30 17.57
C ALA A 62 -15.76 1.29 19.08
N LYS A 63 -16.82 1.96 19.52
CA LYS A 63 -17.23 1.91 20.94
C LYS A 63 -17.62 0.50 21.34
N ASP A 64 -18.32 -0.21 20.46
CA ASP A 64 -18.91 -1.52 20.73
C ASP A 64 -18.32 -2.65 19.86
N ASP A 65 -17.42 -2.32 18.91
CA ASP A 65 -16.85 -3.25 17.94
C ASP A 65 -15.31 -3.31 18.03
N PRO A 66 -14.73 -4.46 18.41
CA PRO A 66 -13.29 -4.67 18.47
C PRO A 66 -12.58 -4.49 17.12
N ASP A 67 -13.21 -4.93 16.01
CA ASP A 67 -12.62 -4.86 14.67
C ASP A 67 -12.56 -3.40 14.19
N ALA A 68 -13.58 -2.61 14.49
CA ALA A 68 -13.57 -1.18 14.22
C ALA A 68 -12.48 -0.44 15.03
N ARG A 69 -12.18 -0.89 16.27
CA ARG A 69 -11.05 -0.34 17.05
C ARG A 69 -9.71 -0.63 16.39
N GLN A 70 -9.52 -1.84 15.88
CA GLN A 70 -8.31 -2.25 15.17
C GLN A 70 -8.14 -1.46 13.86
N ALA A 71 -9.19 -1.35 13.06
CA ALA A 71 -9.20 -0.53 11.85
C ALA A 71 -8.85 0.93 12.14
N LEU A 72 -9.35 1.49 13.23
CA LEU A 72 -9.03 2.86 13.65
C LEU A 72 -7.55 3.05 13.99
N GLN A 73 -6.91 2.05 14.60
CA GLN A 73 -5.46 2.11 14.88
C GLN A 73 -4.64 2.20 13.60
N VAL A 74 -4.98 1.40 12.58
CA VAL A 74 -4.32 1.46 11.26
C VAL A 74 -4.53 2.83 10.61
N LEU A 75 -5.76 3.32 10.63
CA LEU A 75 -6.14 4.56 9.95
C LEU A 75 -5.57 5.82 10.62
N ASN A 76 -5.27 5.79 11.93
CA ASN A 76 -4.86 6.99 12.67
C ASN A 76 -3.62 7.68 12.08
N GLY A 77 -2.67 6.93 11.56
CA GLY A 77 -1.46 7.47 10.92
C GLY A 77 -1.64 7.86 9.46
N ILE A 78 -2.72 7.43 8.80
CA ILE A 78 -2.94 7.66 7.37
C ILE A 78 -3.44 9.09 7.15
N ARG A 79 -2.78 9.80 6.23
CA ARG A 79 -3.13 11.17 5.82
C ARG A 79 -3.76 11.21 4.43
N ARG A 80 -3.35 10.30 3.56
CA ARG A 80 -3.86 10.18 2.20
C ARG A 80 -3.84 8.73 1.77
N LEU A 81 -4.91 8.29 1.12
CA LEU A 81 -5.02 7.00 0.46
C LEU A 81 -5.32 7.24 -1.01
N THR A 82 -4.62 6.54 -1.89
CA THR A 82 -4.92 6.49 -3.31
C THR A 82 -4.95 5.04 -3.74
N VAL A 83 -6.05 4.61 -4.33
CA VAL A 83 -6.20 3.35 -5.05
C VAL A 83 -6.27 3.71 -6.52
N PHE A 84 -5.46 3.07 -7.34
CA PHE A 84 -5.35 3.32 -8.76
C PHE A 84 -5.27 1.97 -9.48
N GLU A 85 -6.31 1.67 -10.26
CA GLU A 85 -6.48 0.45 -11.02
C GLU A 85 -6.50 0.79 -12.51
N TYR A 86 -5.87 -0.04 -13.34
CA TYR A 86 -5.75 0.18 -14.77
C TYR A 86 -5.89 -1.13 -15.56
N GLU A 87 -6.63 -2.09 -14.98
CA GLU A 87 -6.86 -3.41 -15.59
C GLU A 87 -7.66 -3.31 -16.90
N ASP A 88 -8.64 -2.42 -16.96
CA ASP A 88 -9.50 -2.25 -18.12
C ASP A 88 -8.92 -1.34 -19.22
N CYS A 89 -7.70 -0.85 -19.02
CA CYS A 89 -6.99 -0.08 -20.02
C CYS A 89 -6.56 -0.93 -21.22
N SER A 90 -6.40 -0.27 -22.37
CA SER A 90 -5.81 -0.93 -23.55
C SER A 90 -4.40 -1.49 -23.26
N PRO A 91 -3.98 -2.58 -23.91
CA PRO A 91 -2.67 -3.21 -23.66
C PRO A 91 -1.49 -2.22 -23.74
N ALA A 92 -1.53 -1.28 -24.69
CA ALA A 92 -0.50 -0.28 -24.87
C ALA A 92 -0.44 0.72 -23.70
N VAL A 93 -1.59 1.08 -23.11
CA VAL A 93 -1.67 1.95 -21.93
C VAL A 93 -1.20 1.21 -20.69
N LYS A 94 -1.66 -0.04 -20.48
CA LYS A 94 -1.18 -0.90 -19.37
C LYS A 94 0.34 -1.00 -19.36
N GLU A 95 0.94 -1.31 -20.50
CA GLU A 95 2.39 -1.44 -20.61
C GLU A 95 3.12 -0.14 -20.26
N LYS A 96 2.61 1.01 -20.72
CA LYS A 96 3.19 2.32 -20.40
C LYS A 96 3.12 2.63 -18.89
N ILE A 97 1.97 2.39 -18.25
CA ILE A 97 1.78 2.60 -16.82
C ILE A 97 2.72 1.69 -16.04
N THR A 98 2.69 0.38 -16.33
CA THR A 98 3.54 -0.63 -15.66
C THR A 98 5.03 -0.28 -15.78
N ARG A 99 5.49 0.13 -16.97
CA ARG A 99 6.88 0.55 -17.18
C ARG A 99 7.26 1.77 -16.36
N LYS A 100 6.35 2.77 -16.27
CA LYS A 100 6.57 3.97 -15.45
C LYS A 100 6.58 3.63 -13.96
N LEU A 101 5.65 2.80 -13.49
CA LEU A 101 5.59 2.34 -12.09
C LEU A 101 6.87 1.60 -11.71
N ASN A 102 7.30 0.64 -12.52
CA ASN A 102 8.54 -0.10 -12.29
C ASN A 102 9.76 0.83 -12.22
N ARG A 103 9.80 1.90 -13.03
CA ARG A 103 10.88 2.90 -12.99
C ARG A 103 10.85 3.73 -11.71
N ILE A 104 9.66 4.17 -11.28
CA ILE A 104 9.49 4.97 -10.06
C ILE A 104 9.86 4.14 -8.83
N LEU A 105 9.39 2.89 -8.78
CA LEU A 105 9.57 2.01 -7.62
C LEU A 105 10.95 1.32 -7.58
N LYS A 106 11.72 1.36 -8.67
CA LYS A 106 13.04 0.71 -8.75
C LYS A 106 14.00 1.11 -7.62
N ASN A 107 13.93 2.37 -7.20
CA ASN A 107 14.82 2.92 -6.17
C ASN A 107 14.15 3.00 -4.79
N SER A 108 12.93 2.47 -4.65
CA SER A 108 12.21 2.41 -3.39
C SER A 108 12.62 1.18 -2.59
N GLU A 109 12.58 1.26 -1.27
CA GLU A 109 12.84 0.12 -0.42
C GLU A 109 11.72 -0.90 -0.54
N LEU A 110 12.05 -2.10 -1.00
CA LEU A 110 11.14 -3.23 -1.10
C LEU A 110 11.09 -3.93 0.28
N LEU A 111 9.93 -3.91 0.90
CA LEU A 111 9.72 -4.52 2.22
C LEU A 111 9.30 -5.99 2.10
N ILE A 112 8.36 -6.26 1.20
CA ILE A 112 7.79 -7.60 1.01
C ILE A 112 7.56 -7.82 -0.49
N GLU A 113 7.92 -8.99 -0.98
CA GLU A 113 7.49 -9.50 -2.29
C GLU A 113 6.88 -10.88 -2.10
N THR A 114 5.65 -11.06 -2.57
CA THR A 114 5.02 -12.37 -2.66
C THR A 114 4.80 -12.73 -4.11
N LYS A 115 4.95 -14.02 -4.43
CA LYS A 115 4.70 -14.56 -5.76
C LYS A 115 3.82 -15.79 -5.64
N ASP A 116 2.73 -15.82 -6.39
CA ASP A 116 1.88 -16.99 -6.55
C ASP A 116 1.62 -17.19 -8.06
N GLY A 117 2.34 -18.14 -8.66
CA GLY A 117 2.31 -18.34 -10.09
C GLY A 117 2.78 -17.12 -10.88
N THR A 118 1.88 -16.54 -11.67
CA THR A 118 2.12 -15.31 -12.45
C THR A 118 1.89 -14.04 -11.67
N ASP A 119 1.20 -14.14 -10.53
CA ASP A 119 0.83 -13.00 -9.72
C ASP A 119 1.93 -12.64 -8.74
N SER A 120 2.19 -11.37 -8.63
CA SER A 120 3.14 -10.84 -7.66
C SER A 120 2.56 -9.64 -6.97
N MET A 121 2.74 -9.56 -5.66
CA MET A 121 2.45 -8.39 -4.87
C MET A 121 3.76 -7.87 -4.28
N ARG A 122 4.01 -6.59 -4.42
CA ARG A 122 5.19 -5.91 -3.90
C ARG A 122 4.77 -4.78 -2.97
N MET A 123 5.37 -4.76 -1.81
CA MET A 123 5.16 -3.73 -0.81
C MET A 123 6.42 -2.91 -0.63
N TYR A 124 6.30 -1.61 -0.74
CA TYR A 124 7.39 -0.65 -0.57
C TYR A 124 7.06 0.32 0.55
N GLY A 125 8.08 0.86 1.19
CA GLY A 125 7.90 1.84 2.24
C GLY A 125 9.22 2.22 2.87
N VAL A 126 9.19 3.09 3.85
CA VAL A 126 10.34 3.45 4.66
C VAL A 126 10.05 3.06 6.10
N VAL A 127 10.81 2.12 6.61
CA VAL A 127 10.74 1.68 8.01
C VAL A 127 11.53 2.66 8.86
N ASP A 128 11.02 3.04 10.01
CA ASP A 128 11.76 3.87 10.95
C ASP A 128 12.90 3.08 11.62
N GLU A 129 13.81 3.78 12.29
CA GLU A 129 15.00 3.17 12.91
C GLU A 129 14.66 2.10 13.97
N LYS A 130 13.45 2.16 14.53
CA LYS A 130 12.99 1.20 15.55
C LYS A 130 12.27 -0.01 14.95
N GLY A 131 11.91 0.05 13.67
CA GLY A 131 11.12 -0.99 13.01
C GLY A 131 9.63 -0.95 13.36
N ASP A 132 9.16 0.07 14.06
CA ASP A 132 7.79 0.14 14.58
C ASP A 132 6.79 0.73 13.60
N THR A 133 7.27 1.60 12.69
CA THR A 133 6.39 2.31 11.75
C THR A 133 6.93 2.30 10.33
N VAL A 134 6.01 2.22 9.38
CA VAL A 134 6.29 2.42 7.95
C VAL A 134 5.69 3.74 7.51
N THR A 135 6.46 4.52 6.77
CA THR A 135 5.99 5.71 6.08
C THR A 135 5.98 5.48 4.58
N ASP A 136 5.03 6.13 3.89
CA ASP A 136 4.93 6.08 2.43
C ASP A 136 4.78 4.65 1.89
N PHE A 137 3.83 3.95 2.50
CA PHE A 137 3.57 2.56 2.19
C PHE A 137 2.86 2.46 0.83
N VAL A 138 3.40 1.63 -0.05
CA VAL A 138 2.87 1.39 -1.39
C VAL A 138 2.75 -0.11 -1.63
N ILE A 139 1.57 -0.53 -2.05
CA ILE A 139 1.31 -1.90 -2.51
C ILE A 139 1.13 -1.85 -4.02
N TYR A 140 1.87 -2.68 -4.73
CA TYR A 140 1.80 -2.79 -6.18
C TYR A 140 1.61 -4.23 -6.61
N THR A 141 0.52 -4.51 -7.32
CA THR A 141 0.16 -5.81 -7.87
C THR A 141 0.16 -5.72 -9.41
N PRO A 142 1.32 -5.98 -10.06
CA PRO A 142 1.44 -5.85 -11.52
C PRO A 142 0.49 -6.76 -12.29
N GLY A 143 0.19 -7.97 -11.81
CA GLY A 143 -0.74 -8.92 -12.43
C GLY A 143 -2.17 -8.40 -12.46
N GLU A 144 -2.60 -7.75 -11.39
CA GLU A 144 -3.92 -7.14 -11.24
C GLU A 144 -3.97 -5.70 -11.74
N CYS A 145 -2.86 -5.16 -12.26
CA CYS A 145 -2.77 -3.77 -12.69
C CYS A 145 -3.21 -2.76 -11.62
N ALA A 146 -2.90 -3.01 -10.35
CA ALA A 146 -3.34 -2.21 -9.24
C ALA A 146 -2.19 -1.61 -8.43
N LEU A 147 -2.40 -0.38 -7.96
CA LEU A 147 -1.48 0.36 -7.10
C LEU A 147 -2.25 1.00 -5.94
N ILE A 148 -1.82 0.72 -4.72
CA ILE A 148 -2.36 1.34 -3.52
C ILE A 148 -1.26 2.15 -2.85
N CYS A 149 -1.48 3.46 -2.69
CA CYS A 149 -0.55 4.35 -1.99
C CYS A 149 -1.17 4.83 -0.69
N ILE A 150 -0.47 4.57 0.42
CA ILE A 150 -0.86 4.97 1.76
C ILE A 150 0.18 5.95 2.29
N PHE A 151 -0.12 7.23 2.25
CA PHE A 151 0.79 8.27 2.73
C PHE A 151 0.47 8.66 4.17
N GLY A 152 1.48 8.59 5.01
CA GLY A 152 1.39 8.81 6.44
C GLY A 152 2.30 7.86 7.19
N LYS A 153 2.02 7.63 8.46
CA LYS A 153 2.72 6.65 9.28
C LYS A 153 1.76 5.51 9.60
N VAL A 154 2.16 4.28 9.31
CA VAL A 154 1.39 3.08 9.62
C VAL A 154 2.22 2.23 10.59
N SER A 155 1.60 1.77 11.67
CA SER A 155 2.25 0.87 12.61
C SER A 155 2.46 -0.51 11.99
N MET A 156 3.65 -1.07 12.15
CA MET A 156 3.94 -2.46 11.71
C MET A 156 3.06 -3.47 12.44
N ASP A 157 2.81 -3.26 13.73
CA ASP A 157 1.89 -4.09 14.52
C ASP A 157 0.45 -4.04 13.95
N ALA A 158 0.01 -2.85 13.53
CA ALA A 158 -1.31 -2.70 12.90
C ALA A 158 -1.40 -3.41 11.54
N ILE A 159 -0.33 -3.36 10.73
CA ILE A 159 -0.24 -4.12 9.46
C ILE A 159 -0.29 -5.62 9.73
N ALA A 160 0.50 -6.09 10.70
CA ALA A 160 0.54 -7.50 11.06
C ALA A 160 -0.81 -8.03 11.56
N LYS A 161 -1.53 -7.25 12.37
CA LYS A 161 -2.87 -7.62 12.86
C LYS A 161 -3.90 -7.72 11.74
N VAL A 162 -3.88 -6.79 10.78
CA VAL A 162 -4.78 -6.86 9.61
C VAL A 162 -4.44 -8.07 8.75
N ALA A 163 -3.17 -8.39 8.57
CA ALA A 163 -2.75 -9.57 7.83
C ALA A 163 -3.14 -10.88 8.53
N ALA A 164 -3.17 -10.91 9.86
CA ALA A 164 -3.54 -12.07 10.67
C ALA A 164 -5.07 -12.21 10.87
N GLY A 165 -5.82 -11.13 10.82
CA GLY A 165 -7.26 -11.10 11.08
C GLY A 165 -8.16 -11.53 9.91
N ASN A 166 -7.58 -12.01 8.83
CA ASN A 166 -8.30 -12.56 7.68
C ASN A 166 -8.44 -14.11 7.74
N GLU A 167 -8.36 -14.70 8.95
CA GLU A 167 -8.69 -16.12 9.18
C GLU A 167 -10.09 -16.31 9.74
#